data_f8901c749d70d51abc3eae0977bd786c
#
_entry.id   f8901c749d70d51abc3eae0977bd786c
#
_cell.length_a   1.000
_cell.length_b   1.000
_cell.length_c   1.000
_cell.angle_alpha   90.00
_cell.angle_beta   90.00
_cell.angle_gamma   90.00
#
_symmetry.space_group_name_H-M   'P 1'
#
loop_
_entity.id
_entity.type
_entity.pdbx_description
1 polymer ?
#
loop_
_entity_poly.entity_id
_entity_poly.type
_entity_poly.pdbx_seq_one_letter_code
_entity_poly.pdbx_strand_id
1 'polypeptide(L)'
;MTPNEFQRLVGEGFNRIPVAREVLADFDTPLSTYLKLADAPYSYLLESVQGGEKWGRYSIIGLPCRKIIRVRGQRITVEHAGEIVEALECPDPLDWIQDFQSRYRVPATGEGLPRFIGGLVGYFGYDTVRYIEPRLATCPNPDPLDNPDILLLVSEDLVVFDNLAGRLYLITLVDPAVERALVRAQQRL
;
A
#
# COMPACT_ATOMS: atom_id res chain seq x y z
N MET A 1 7.35 5.99 -18.49
CA MET A 1 8.75 5.94 -18.00
C MET A 1 9.65 5.34 -19.07
N THR A 2 10.75 5.99 -19.39
CA THR A 2 11.77 5.50 -20.34
C THR A 2 12.83 4.64 -19.64
N PRO A 3 13.55 3.75 -20.36
CA PRO A 3 14.65 2.99 -19.76
C PRO A 3 15.75 3.88 -19.15
N ASN A 4 16.09 4.99 -19.78
CA ASN A 4 17.11 5.92 -19.27
C ASN A 4 16.68 6.59 -17.96
N GLU A 5 15.43 7.01 -17.86
CA GLU A 5 14.85 7.57 -16.64
C GLU A 5 14.84 6.55 -15.51
N PHE A 6 14.43 5.31 -15.80
CA PHE A 6 14.47 4.23 -14.83
C PHE A 6 15.89 3.99 -14.30
N GLN A 7 16.90 3.89 -15.19
CA GLN A 7 18.28 3.69 -14.78
C GLN A 7 18.85 4.87 -13.99
N ARG A 8 18.46 6.10 -14.30
CA ARG A 8 18.83 7.28 -13.50
C ARG A 8 18.32 7.14 -12.06
N LEU A 9 17.04 6.80 -11.89
CA LEU A 9 16.45 6.61 -10.54
C LEU A 9 17.11 5.46 -9.77
N VAL A 10 17.46 4.37 -10.45
CA VAL A 10 18.26 3.29 -9.84
C VAL A 10 19.62 3.82 -9.36
N GLY A 11 20.30 4.61 -10.18
CA GLY A 11 21.59 5.22 -9.83
C GLY A 11 21.52 6.20 -8.65
N GLU A 12 20.37 6.86 -8.46
CA GLU A 12 20.08 7.71 -7.29
C GLU A 12 19.74 6.89 -6.02
N GLY A 13 19.69 5.56 -6.15
CA GLY A 13 19.49 4.63 -5.03
C GLY A 13 18.04 4.41 -4.63
N PHE A 14 17.07 4.74 -5.48
CA PHE A 14 15.68 4.37 -5.25
C PHE A 14 15.48 2.86 -5.47
N ASN A 15 14.73 2.23 -4.56
CA ASN A 15 14.47 0.79 -4.59
C ASN A 15 12.98 0.45 -4.75
N ARG A 16 12.13 1.47 -4.92
CA ARG A 16 10.74 1.36 -5.34
C ARG A 16 10.46 2.48 -6.33
N ILE A 17 10.47 2.13 -7.61
CA ILE A 17 10.33 3.10 -8.70
C ILE A 17 8.91 2.98 -9.28
N PRO A 18 8.12 4.07 -9.27
CA PRO A 18 6.76 4.02 -9.79
C PRO A 18 6.79 3.93 -11.32
N VAL A 19 6.18 2.90 -11.88
CA VAL A 19 5.87 2.79 -13.30
C VAL A 19 4.36 2.93 -13.43
N ALA A 20 3.91 3.86 -14.26
CA ALA A 20 2.51 4.17 -14.40
C ALA A 20 2.09 4.21 -15.87
N ARG A 21 0.82 3.82 -16.10
CA ARG A 21 0.10 4.01 -17.36
C ARG A 21 -1.17 4.78 -17.09
N GLU A 22 -1.39 5.83 -17.86
CA GLU A 22 -2.65 6.59 -17.87
C GLU A 22 -3.57 6.03 -18.94
N VAL A 23 -4.85 5.87 -18.61
CA VAL A 23 -5.92 5.48 -19.52
C VAL A 23 -7.16 6.31 -19.25
N LEU A 24 -8.07 6.42 -20.23
CA LEU A 24 -9.35 7.08 -20.07
C LEU A 24 -10.30 6.20 -19.24
N ALA A 25 -11.07 6.82 -18.35
CA ALA A 25 -12.01 6.15 -17.46
C ALA A 25 -13.46 6.21 -17.96
N ASP A 26 -13.67 6.19 -19.29
CA ASP A 26 -14.98 6.51 -19.91
C ASP A 26 -16.07 5.48 -19.62
N PHE A 27 -15.73 4.21 -19.39
CA PHE A 27 -16.70 3.12 -19.26
C PHE A 27 -16.67 2.40 -17.91
N ASP A 28 -15.74 2.77 -17.04
CA ASP A 28 -15.55 2.09 -15.76
C ASP A 28 -15.75 3.03 -14.58
N THR A 29 -16.37 2.49 -13.53
CA THR A 29 -16.45 3.12 -12.22
C THR A 29 -15.38 2.53 -11.30
N PRO A 30 -15.01 3.19 -10.19
CA PRO A 30 -14.11 2.60 -9.20
C PRO A 30 -14.59 1.23 -8.73
N LEU A 31 -15.88 1.07 -8.46
CA LEU A 31 -16.43 -0.22 -8.03
C LEU A 31 -16.36 -1.29 -9.13
N SER A 32 -16.71 -0.96 -10.40
CA SER A 32 -16.62 -1.95 -11.49
C SER A 32 -15.18 -2.39 -11.74
N THR A 33 -14.24 -1.47 -11.62
CA THR A 33 -12.82 -1.77 -11.76
C THR A 33 -12.30 -2.62 -10.59
N TYR A 34 -12.74 -2.31 -9.35
CA TYR A 34 -12.39 -3.13 -8.19
C TYR A 34 -12.85 -4.58 -8.39
N LEU A 35 -14.11 -4.81 -8.80
CA LEU A 35 -14.64 -6.15 -9.04
C LEU A 35 -13.92 -6.89 -10.17
N LYS A 36 -13.37 -6.17 -11.16
CA LYS A 36 -12.61 -6.78 -12.25
C LYS A 36 -11.17 -7.15 -11.89
N LEU A 37 -10.51 -6.34 -11.05
CA LEU A 37 -9.06 -6.41 -10.85
C LEU A 37 -8.64 -6.75 -9.43
N ALA A 38 -9.48 -6.48 -8.43
CA ALA A 38 -9.10 -6.47 -7.03
C ALA A 38 -10.02 -7.29 -6.12
N ASP A 39 -11.03 -7.99 -6.66
CA ASP A 39 -11.97 -8.81 -5.89
C ASP A 39 -11.31 -10.08 -5.35
N ALA A 40 -10.41 -9.89 -4.38
CA ALA A 40 -9.69 -10.95 -3.68
C ALA A 40 -9.22 -10.45 -2.30
N PRO A 41 -8.83 -11.35 -1.38
CA PRO A 41 -8.31 -10.96 -0.07
C PRO A 41 -7.12 -10.00 -0.16
N TYR A 42 -7.01 -9.13 0.86
CA TYR A 42 -5.93 -8.15 1.00
C TYR A 42 -5.88 -7.10 -0.11
N SER A 43 -7.04 -6.79 -0.66
CA SER A 43 -7.30 -5.65 -1.53
C SER A 43 -8.08 -4.57 -0.79
N TYR A 44 -8.21 -3.39 -1.38
CA TYR A 44 -9.00 -2.31 -0.81
C TYR A 44 -9.53 -1.35 -1.87
N LEU A 45 -10.64 -0.70 -1.55
CA LEU A 45 -11.19 0.43 -2.29
C LEU A 45 -11.37 1.60 -1.30
N LEU A 46 -10.68 2.70 -1.57
CA LEU A 46 -10.80 3.95 -0.81
C LEU A 46 -11.44 5.00 -1.71
N GLU A 47 -12.61 5.47 -1.31
CA GLU A 47 -13.32 6.53 -2.00
C GLU A 47 -13.43 7.76 -1.11
N SER A 48 -12.97 8.90 -1.61
CA SER A 48 -13.14 10.16 -0.90
C SER A 48 -14.56 10.69 -1.13
N VAL A 49 -15.35 10.72 -0.07
CA VAL A 49 -16.67 11.34 -0.07
C VAL A 49 -16.61 12.57 0.80
N GLN A 50 -16.62 13.77 0.22
CA GLN A 50 -16.88 14.99 0.98
C GLN A 50 -18.39 15.17 1.12
N GLY A 51 -18.86 15.38 2.35
CA GLY A 51 -20.27 15.57 2.65
C GLY A 51 -20.90 16.69 1.81
N GLY A 52 -22.01 16.41 1.14
CA GLY A 52 -22.73 17.34 0.29
C GLY A 52 -22.44 17.18 -1.20
N GLU A 53 -22.20 18.25 -1.90
CA GLU A 53 -22.16 18.29 -3.38
C GLU A 53 -20.75 18.19 -4.00
N LYS A 54 -19.69 17.94 -3.19
CA LYS A 54 -18.31 17.84 -3.72
C LYS A 54 -17.83 16.40 -3.71
N TRP A 55 -17.67 15.84 -4.89
CA TRP A 55 -17.02 14.53 -5.10
C TRP A 55 -15.55 14.62 -4.69
N GLY A 56 -15.06 13.59 -4.00
CA GLY A 56 -13.63 13.46 -3.77
C GLY A 56 -12.89 13.28 -5.09
N ARG A 57 -11.74 13.93 -5.23
CA ARG A 57 -11.00 13.91 -6.50
C ARG A 57 -10.52 12.51 -6.85
N TYR A 58 -10.07 11.72 -5.87
CA TYR A 58 -9.46 10.42 -6.13
C TYR A 58 -10.24 9.28 -5.49
N SER A 59 -10.41 8.19 -6.25
CA SER A 59 -10.75 6.87 -5.74
C SER A 59 -9.55 5.96 -5.97
N ILE A 60 -9.16 5.21 -4.92
CA ILE A 60 -7.92 4.42 -4.91
C ILE A 60 -8.26 2.95 -4.69
N ILE A 61 -7.85 2.10 -5.60
CA ILE A 61 -7.99 0.66 -5.53
C ILE A 61 -6.60 0.05 -5.33
N GLY A 62 -6.39 -0.62 -4.20
CA GLY A 62 -5.22 -1.48 -4.03
C GLY A 62 -5.50 -2.87 -4.56
N LEU A 63 -4.66 -3.35 -5.46
CA LEU A 63 -4.73 -4.73 -5.93
C LEU A 63 -4.33 -5.69 -4.80
N PRO A 64 -4.66 -6.99 -4.88
CA PRO A 64 -4.35 -7.95 -3.83
C PRO A 64 -2.87 -7.93 -3.45
N CYS A 65 -2.60 -7.50 -2.21
CA CYS A 65 -1.24 -7.33 -1.71
C CYS A 65 -0.64 -8.68 -1.34
N ARG A 66 0.58 -8.92 -1.79
CA ARG A 66 1.30 -10.17 -1.51
C ARG A 66 2.08 -10.12 -0.20
N LYS A 67 2.42 -8.92 0.28
CA LYS A 67 3.15 -8.73 1.53
C LYS A 67 2.27 -8.07 2.57
N ILE A 68 2.16 -8.73 3.73
CA ILE A 68 1.25 -8.36 4.81
C ILE A 68 2.03 -8.37 6.11
N ILE A 69 1.86 -7.32 6.91
CA ILE A 69 2.44 -7.19 8.24
C ILE A 69 1.31 -7.34 9.25
N ARG A 70 1.50 -8.19 10.24
CA ARG A 70 0.60 -8.33 11.39
C ARG A 70 1.36 -8.15 12.67
N VAL A 71 0.74 -7.43 13.60
CA VAL A 71 1.24 -7.26 14.96
C VAL A 71 0.18 -7.77 15.93
N ARG A 72 0.59 -8.60 16.87
CA ARG A 72 -0.20 -9.06 18.03
C ARG A 72 0.66 -8.94 19.28
N GLY A 73 0.32 -8.01 20.16
CA GLY A 73 1.19 -7.66 21.28
C GLY A 73 2.58 -7.27 20.75
N GLN A 74 3.61 -7.95 21.20
CA GLN A 74 4.98 -7.70 20.77
C GLN A 74 5.42 -8.55 19.57
N ARG A 75 4.58 -9.48 19.13
CA ARG A 75 4.88 -10.37 18.01
C ARG A 75 4.54 -9.73 16.69
N ILE A 76 5.55 -9.60 15.83
CA ILE A 76 5.43 -9.11 14.46
C ILE A 76 5.64 -10.27 13.50
N THR A 77 4.77 -10.38 12.50
CA THR A 77 4.94 -11.32 11.39
C THR A 77 4.83 -10.59 10.07
N VAL A 78 5.75 -10.90 9.15
CA VAL A 78 5.69 -10.48 7.75
C VAL A 78 5.41 -11.70 6.91
N GLU A 79 4.30 -11.68 6.22
CA GLU A 79 3.90 -12.71 5.26
C GLU A 79 4.21 -12.24 3.84
N HIS A 80 4.67 -13.11 2.98
CA HIS A 80 4.80 -12.87 1.55
C HIS A 80 4.22 -14.04 0.76
N ALA A 81 3.21 -13.75 -0.06
CA ALA A 81 2.52 -14.74 -0.90
C ALA A 81 1.98 -15.95 -0.12
N GLY A 82 1.48 -15.75 1.09
CA GLY A 82 0.90 -16.78 1.96
C GLY A 82 1.90 -17.46 2.91
N GLU A 83 3.20 -17.15 2.80
CA GLU A 83 4.23 -17.74 3.65
C GLU A 83 4.81 -16.66 4.61
N ILE A 84 5.02 -17.04 5.88
CA ILE A 84 5.68 -16.16 6.85
C ILE A 84 7.17 -16.13 6.51
N VAL A 85 7.66 -14.97 6.06
CA VAL A 85 9.06 -14.75 5.69
C VAL A 85 9.88 -14.11 6.81
N GLU A 86 9.22 -13.47 7.77
CA GLU A 86 9.86 -12.88 8.96
C GLU A 86 8.90 -13.00 10.15
N ALA A 87 9.43 -13.42 11.30
CA ALA A 87 8.69 -13.44 12.55
C ALA A 87 9.64 -13.09 13.69
N LEU A 88 9.28 -12.10 14.51
CA LEU A 88 10.09 -11.61 15.60
C LEU A 88 9.24 -11.08 16.75
N GLU A 89 9.86 -11.00 17.93
CA GLU A 89 9.31 -10.26 19.07
C GLU A 89 9.99 -8.88 19.13
N CYS A 90 9.17 -7.82 19.24
CA CYS A 90 9.67 -6.45 19.29
C CYS A 90 8.93 -5.68 20.39
N PRO A 91 9.66 -5.11 21.36
CA PRO A 91 9.04 -4.34 22.45
C PRO A 91 8.29 -3.11 21.96
N ASP A 92 8.73 -2.50 20.87
CA ASP A 92 8.09 -1.36 20.23
C ASP A 92 7.75 -1.66 18.76
N PRO A 93 6.55 -2.20 18.48
CA PRO A 93 6.12 -2.48 17.12
C PRO A 93 5.95 -1.24 16.24
N LEU A 94 5.71 -0.06 16.82
CA LEU A 94 5.54 1.17 16.04
C LEU A 94 6.88 1.65 15.48
N ASP A 95 7.93 1.61 16.29
CA ASP A 95 9.30 1.89 15.83
C ASP A 95 9.73 0.91 14.74
N TRP A 96 9.44 -0.38 14.92
CA TRP A 96 9.75 -1.38 13.89
C TRP A 96 9.02 -1.09 12.57
N ILE A 97 7.75 -0.67 12.61
CA ILE A 97 6.99 -0.30 11.40
C ILE A 97 7.63 0.92 10.72
N GLN A 98 8.07 1.90 11.50
CA GLN A 98 8.77 3.08 10.96
C GLN A 98 10.09 2.67 10.28
N ASP A 99 10.88 1.82 10.92
CA ASP A 99 12.11 1.26 10.37
C ASP A 99 11.84 0.44 9.11
N PHE A 100 10.79 -0.39 9.12
CA PHE A 100 10.36 -1.14 7.95
C PHE A 100 10.03 -0.21 6.78
N GLN A 101 9.26 0.85 7.03
CA GLN A 101 8.92 1.84 6.01
C GLN A 101 10.14 2.57 5.46
N SER A 102 11.13 2.87 6.30
CA SER A 102 12.37 3.56 5.91
C SER A 102 13.23 2.78 4.91
N ARG A 103 13.04 1.45 4.83
CA ARG A 103 13.73 0.58 3.86
C ARG A 103 13.27 0.85 2.42
N TYR A 104 12.10 1.47 2.24
CA TYR A 104 11.52 1.77 0.94
C TYR A 104 11.88 3.19 0.51
N ARG A 105 12.76 3.30 -0.50
CA ARG A 105 13.18 4.57 -1.07
C ARG A 105 12.44 4.80 -2.38
N VAL A 106 11.43 5.66 -2.32
CA VAL A 106 10.55 6.01 -3.45
C VAL A 106 10.88 7.42 -3.92
N PRO A 107 11.06 7.69 -5.22
CA PRO A 107 11.23 9.04 -5.72
C PRO A 107 9.97 9.88 -5.46
N ALA A 108 10.15 11.18 -5.29
CA ALA A 108 9.02 12.10 -5.24
C ALA A 108 8.17 11.95 -6.52
N THR A 109 6.85 11.96 -6.36
CA THR A 109 5.93 11.92 -7.50
C THR A 109 6.11 13.19 -8.33
N GLY A 110 6.49 13.03 -9.61
CA GLY A 110 6.54 14.13 -10.56
C GLY A 110 5.15 14.71 -10.87
N GLU A 111 5.13 15.80 -11.62
CA GLU A 111 3.87 16.35 -12.13
C GLU A 111 3.13 15.30 -12.96
N GLY A 112 1.84 15.12 -12.67
CA GLY A 112 0.95 14.21 -13.43
C GLY A 112 0.59 12.90 -12.74
N LEU A 113 1.27 12.49 -11.67
CA LEU A 113 0.85 11.32 -10.88
C LEU A 113 0.07 11.74 -9.62
N PRO A 114 -0.86 10.89 -9.15
CA PRO A 114 -1.52 11.09 -7.86
C PRO A 114 -0.51 11.16 -6.71
N ARG A 115 -0.86 11.86 -5.63
CA ARG A 115 0.02 11.94 -4.44
C ARG A 115 0.24 10.60 -3.77
N PHE A 116 -0.76 9.73 -3.78
CA PHE A 116 -0.65 8.37 -3.26
C PHE A 116 -0.40 7.40 -4.41
N ILE A 117 0.76 6.77 -4.41
CA ILE A 117 1.23 5.82 -5.42
C ILE A 117 1.59 4.46 -4.83
N GLY A 118 1.29 4.22 -3.56
CA GLY A 118 1.60 3.00 -2.82
C GLY A 118 2.10 3.29 -1.42
N GLY A 119 2.39 2.25 -0.64
CA GLY A 119 2.85 2.34 0.73
C GLY A 119 2.18 1.34 1.64
N LEU A 120 2.07 1.65 2.93
CA LEU A 120 1.40 0.82 3.91
C LEU A 120 -0.08 1.25 4.02
N VAL A 121 -0.99 0.31 3.83
CA VAL A 121 -2.43 0.53 3.93
C VAL A 121 -3.04 -0.54 4.84
N GLY A 122 -3.86 -0.13 5.79
CA GLY A 122 -4.49 -1.06 6.73
C GLY A 122 -5.05 -0.35 7.94
N TYR A 123 -4.99 -1.00 9.09
CA TYR A 123 -5.50 -0.43 10.32
C TYR A 123 -4.51 -0.55 11.48
N PHE A 124 -4.59 0.44 12.34
CA PHE A 124 -4.10 0.41 13.70
C PHE A 124 -5.34 0.28 14.59
N GLY A 125 -5.50 -0.86 15.25
CA GLY A 125 -6.63 -1.11 16.15
C GLY A 125 -6.62 -0.16 17.34
N TYR A 126 -7.75 -0.05 18.05
CA TYR A 126 -7.86 0.82 19.21
C TYR A 126 -6.79 0.50 20.27
N ASP A 127 -6.51 -0.80 20.45
CA ASP A 127 -5.53 -1.27 21.44
C ASP A 127 -4.07 -0.92 21.12
N THR A 128 -3.78 -0.38 19.94
CA THR A 128 -2.47 0.20 19.59
C THR A 128 -2.04 1.31 20.55
N VAL A 129 -3.00 1.98 21.20
CA VAL A 129 -2.74 2.95 22.27
C VAL A 129 -1.89 2.36 23.42
N ARG A 130 -1.92 1.04 23.63
CA ARG A 130 -1.16 0.34 24.68
C ARG A 130 0.35 0.35 24.44
N TYR A 131 0.79 0.51 23.18
CA TYR A 131 2.21 0.69 22.86
C TYR A 131 2.72 2.08 23.20
N ILE A 132 1.81 3.07 23.30
CA ILE A 132 2.14 4.48 23.51
C ILE A 132 1.94 4.88 24.98
N GLU A 133 0.87 4.38 25.61
CA GLU A 133 0.48 4.78 26.97
C GLU A 133 0.70 3.62 27.95
N PRO A 134 1.79 3.66 28.78
CA PRO A 134 2.12 2.56 29.70
C PRO A 134 1.02 2.22 30.71
N ARG A 135 0.16 3.19 31.08
CA ARG A 135 -0.96 2.96 31.99
C ARG A 135 -2.00 2.00 31.44
N LEU A 136 -2.06 1.87 30.12
CA LEU A 136 -2.99 1.00 29.40
C LEU A 136 -2.36 -0.31 28.94
N ALA A 137 -1.10 -0.59 29.29
CA ALA A 137 -0.35 -1.75 28.81
C ALA A 137 -1.02 -3.10 29.15
N THR A 138 -1.80 -3.16 30.24
CA THR A 138 -2.51 -4.38 30.61
C THR A 138 -3.94 -4.35 30.11
N CYS A 139 -4.32 -5.33 29.29
CA CYS A 139 -5.72 -5.52 28.89
C CYS A 139 -6.46 -6.32 29.95
N PRO A 140 -7.50 -5.76 30.65
CA PRO A 140 -8.23 -6.47 31.65
C PRO A 140 -9.25 -7.48 31.09
N ASN A 141 -9.61 -7.32 29.82
CA ASN A 141 -10.63 -8.13 29.18
C ASN A 141 -9.99 -9.10 28.16
N PRO A 142 -10.53 -10.33 28.04
CA PRO A 142 -10.12 -11.23 26.96
C PRO A 142 -10.51 -10.67 25.60
N ASP A 143 -9.68 -10.89 24.59
CA ASP A 143 -10.02 -10.60 23.19
C ASP A 143 -10.68 -11.85 22.55
N PRO A 144 -12.01 -11.88 22.40
CA PRO A 144 -12.71 -13.04 21.83
C PRO A 144 -12.54 -13.16 20.31
N LEU A 145 -12.08 -12.09 19.63
CA LEU A 145 -11.95 -12.05 18.16
C LEU A 145 -10.56 -12.42 17.70
N ASP A 146 -9.57 -12.32 18.57
CA ASP A 146 -8.14 -12.56 18.26
C ASP A 146 -7.66 -11.83 16.98
N ASN A 147 -8.13 -10.60 16.79
CA ASN A 147 -7.71 -9.78 15.67
C ASN A 147 -6.29 -9.25 15.92
N PRO A 148 -5.47 -9.05 14.87
CA PRO A 148 -4.23 -8.32 15.02
C PRO A 148 -4.46 -6.90 15.54
N ASP A 149 -3.57 -6.43 16.44
CA ASP A 149 -3.58 -5.03 16.88
C ASP A 149 -3.30 -4.09 15.71
N ILE A 150 -2.43 -4.53 14.79
CA ILE A 150 -2.10 -3.81 13.57
C ILE A 150 -2.07 -4.81 12.40
N LEU A 151 -2.72 -4.45 11.30
CA LEU A 151 -2.62 -5.17 10.04
C LEU A 151 -2.35 -4.16 8.93
N LEU A 152 -1.21 -4.33 8.25
CA LEU A 152 -0.78 -3.45 7.17
C LEU A 152 -0.48 -4.25 5.90
N LEU A 153 -1.02 -3.79 4.80
CA LEU A 153 -0.77 -4.27 3.46
C LEU A 153 0.34 -3.44 2.83
N VAL A 154 1.36 -4.08 2.28
CA VAL A 154 2.38 -3.39 1.48
C VAL A 154 1.83 -3.26 0.07
N SER A 155 1.23 -2.10 -0.21
CA SER A 155 0.57 -1.81 -1.46
C SER A 155 1.58 -1.31 -2.49
N GLU A 156 1.87 -2.14 -3.48
CA GLU A 156 2.82 -1.84 -4.56
C GLU A 156 2.12 -1.73 -5.92
N ASP A 157 0.92 -2.32 -6.06
CA ASP A 157 0.11 -2.30 -7.28
C ASP A 157 -1.24 -1.64 -6.99
N LEU A 158 -1.58 -0.60 -7.71
CA LEU A 158 -2.82 0.12 -7.49
C LEU A 158 -3.39 0.77 -8.75
N VAL A 159 -4.68 1.04 -8.69
CA VAL A 159 -5.41 1.81 -9.68
C VAL A 159 -5.96 3.06 -9.02
N VAL A 160 -5.71 4.21 -9.60
CA VAL A 160 -6.20 5.49 -9.08
C VAL A 160 -7.08 6.17 -10.13
N PHE A 161 -8.32 6.43 -9.76
CA PHE A 161 -9.22 7.28 -10.54
C PHE A 161 -8.99 8.73 -10.16
N ASP A 162 -8.75 9.60 -11.14
CA ASP A 162 -8.94 11.04 -11.01
C ASP A 162 -10.34 11.39 -11.53
N ASN A 163 -11.31 11.42 -10.62
CA ASN A 163 -12.71 11.67 -10.94
C ASN A 163 -12.93 13.06 -11.58
N LEU A 164 -12.04 14.01 -11.28
CA LEU A 164 -12.13 15.36 -11.85
C LEU A 164 -11.61 15.40 -13.28
N ALA A 165 -10.53 14.66 -13.58
CA ALA A 165 -9.92 14.63 -14.90
C ALA A 165 -10.51 13.55 -15.83
N GLY A 166 -11.35 12.65 -15.32
CA GLY A 166 -11.88 11.50 -16.08
C GLY A 166 -10.79 10.52 -16.49
N ARG A 167 -9.75 10.36 -15.66
CA ARG A 167 -8.57 9.54 -15.95
C ARG A 167 -8.37 8.46 -14.90
N LEU A 168 -7.74 7.40 -15.35
CA LEU A 168 -7.37 6.26 -14.53
C LEU A 168 -5.87 6.02 -14.66
N TYR A 169 -5.18 5.88 -13.54
CA TYR A 169 -3.77 5.56 -13.46
C TYR A 169 -3.59 4.13 -12.97
N LEU A 170 -2.96 3.29 -13.78
CA LEU A 170 -2.45 1.99 -13.37
C LEU A 170 -1.02 2.22 -12.87
N ILE A 171 -0.71 1.86 -11.63
CA ILE A 171 0.57 2.17 -11.01
C ILE A 171 1.15 0.90 -10.39
N THR A 172 2.42 0.65 -10.62
CA THR A 172 3.18 -0.38 -9.92
C THR A 172 4.49 0.19 -9.38
N LEU A 173 4.82 -0.12 -8.13
CA LEU A 173 6.11 0.20 -7.51
C LEU A 173 7.08 -0.94 -7.79
N VAL A 174 8.10 -0.66 -8.57
CA VAL A 174 9.03 -1.66 -9.10
C VAL A 174 10.29 -1.74 -8.25
N ASP A 175 10.66 -2.95 -7.85
CA ASP A 175 11.98 -3.23 -7.29
C ASP A 175 12.99 -3.40 -8.43
N PRO A 176 13.98 -2.50 -8.59
CA PRO A 176 14.96 -2.57 -9.66
C PRO A 176 15.92 -3.76 -9.53
N ALA A 177 16.01 -4.41 -8.37
CA ALA A 177 16.82 -5.61 -8.16
C ALA A 177 16.21 -6.85 -8.88
N VAL A 178 14.93 -6.79 -9.25
CA VAL A 178 14.28 -7.86 -10.02
C VAL A 178 14.74 -7.82 -11.47
N GLU A 179 15.12 -8.97 -12.01
CA GLU A 179 15.52 -9.09 -13.41
C GLU A 179 14.44 -8.58 -14.38
N ARG A 180 14.83 -7.72 -15.32
CA ARG A 180 13.94 -7.09 -16.32
C ARG A 180 12.76 -6.32 -15.67
N ALA A 181 12.97 -5.75 -14.50
CA ALA A 181 11.95 -5.11 -13.68
C ALA A 181 11.05 -4.14 -14.47
N LEU A 182 11.63 -3.20 -15.21
CA LEU A 182 10.88 -2.23 -16.01
C LEU A 182 10.02 -2.90 -17.08
N VAL A 183 10.58 -3.87 -17.82
CA VAL A 183 9.87 -4.56 -18.91
C VAL A 183 8.68 -5.34 -18.35
N ARG A 184 8.88 -6.07 -17.25
CA ARG A 184 7.80 -6.81 -16.58
C ARG A 184 6.71 -5.88 -16.06
N ALA A 185 7.08 -4.73 -15.50
CA ALA A 185 6.12 -3.73 -15.04
C ALA A 185 5.28 -3.17 -16.20
N GLN A 186 5.92 -2.81 -17.31
CA GLN A 186 5.24 -2.29 -18.50
C GLN A 186 4.30 -3.31 -19.16
N GLN A 187 4.60 -4.61 -19.04
CA GLN A 187 3.74 -5.67 -19.54
C GLN A 187 2.53 -5.97 -18.65
N ARG A 188 2.65 -5.66 -17.33
CA ARG A 188 1.56 -5.84 -16.36
C ARG A 188 0.53 -4.72 -16.39
N LEU A 189 0.93 -3.51 -16.75
CA LEU A 189 0.09 -2.33 -16.90
C LEU A 189 -0.60 -2.27 -18.26
#